data_dbe899b27d799ddd56499ea7a34e8249
#
_entry.id   dbe899b27d799ddd56499ea7a34e8249
#
_cell.length_a   1.000
_cell.length_b   1.000
_cell.length_c   1.000
_cell.angle_alpha   90.00
_cell.angle_beta   90.00
_cell.angle_gamma   90.00
#
_symmetry.space_group_name_H-M   'P 1'
#
loop_
_entity.id
_entity.type
_entity.pdbx_description
1 polymer ?
#
loop_
_entity_poly.entity_id
_entity_poly.type
_entity_poly.pdbx_seq_one_letter_code
_entity_poly.pdbx_strand_id
1 'polypeptide(L)'
;MTMTLVAASETGGGSLRRYLKPDAWQLALPLALAFAALFVAPLLLLVGVSFFNDDKITQPGFGSWIKFFGDPFNYKVIGDTLLLGVKTVCTTVLIGYPLALVYLDLPARLQKVLIFIIVLPLLLSVVVRTFAWIVVLGREGMVNQVLQGIGLISEPLRLLQTELGLVISLTQIEMPLMLLPLISVMSRLDPNLRDASAALGASRWRTLFTVIVPLSMPGLVAGCLLVFASSTTAFISQTVIGGVRLIYLPLLIWQQSLVVYNWPLAAVASLSLVVSVLSVIAALSYLGRRSSGHLHG
;
A
#
# COMPACT_ATOMS: atom_id res chain seq x y z
N MET A 1 -8.50 -51.70 49.78
CA MET A 1 -9.04 -50.35 49.63
C MET A 1 -8.64 -49.85 48.25
N THR A 2 -9.60 -49.90 47.35
CA THR A 2 -9.52 -49.98 45.89
C THR A 2 -9.18 -48.62 45.28
N MET A 3 -8.10 -48.60 44.52
CA MET A 3 -7.66 -47.49 43.69
C MET A 3 -8.29 -47.62 42.31
N THR A 4 -9.22 -46.75 41.94
CA THR A 4 -9.82 -46.65 40.63
C THR A 4 -9.05 -45.65 39.77
N LEU A 5 -8.33 -46.15 38.79
CA LEU A 5 -7.74 -45.40 37.68
C LEU A 5 -8.87 -44.95 36.74
N VAL A 6 -9.05 -43.66 36.57
CA VAL A 6 -9.87 -43.10 35.53
C VAL A 6 -8.97 -42.79 34.34
N ALA A 7 -9.21 -43.55 33.28
CA ALA A 7 -8.60 -43.32 31.97
C ALA A 7 -9.13 -42.01 31.35
N ALA A 8 -8.25 -41.10 31.08
CA ALA A 8 -8.53 -39.91 30.24
C ALA A 8 -8.49 -40.36 28.77
N SER A 9 -9.65 -40.44 28.15
CA SER A 9 -9.80 -40.73 26.73
C SER A 9 -9.47 -39.52 25.89
N GLU A 10 -8.64 -39.75 24.92
CA GLU A 10 -8.34 -38.91 23.78
C GLU A 10 -9.61 -38.40 23.10
N THR A 11 -9.73 -37.09 22.93
CA THR A 11 -10.60 -36.48 21.94
C THR A 11 -9.98 -35.17 21.46
N GLY A 12 -9.04 -35.28 20.56
CA GLY A 12 -8.37 -34.16 19.90
C GLY A 12 -8.38 -34.24 18.39
N GLY A 13 -9.47 -34.66 17.75
CA GLY A 13 -9.50 -34.82 16.30
C GLY A 13 -10.78 -34.34 15.59
N GLY A 14 -11.63 -33.55 16.24
CA GLY A 14 -12.99 -33.32 15.76
C GLY A 14 -13.41 -31.88 15.40
N SER A 15 -12.55 -30.89 15.38
CA SER A 15 -13.01 -29.48 15.38
C SER A 15 -13.18 -28.81 14.01
N LEU A 16 -12.49 -29.20 12.96
CA LEU A 16 -12.61 -28.56 11.65
C LEU A 16 -13.79 -29.05 10.79
N ARG A 17 -14.23 -30.31 10.97
CA ARG A 17 -15.42 -30.84 10.25
C ARG A 17 -16.76 -30.33 10.81
N ARG A 18 -16.78 -29.78 12.02
CA ARG A 18 -18.00 -29.26 12.66
C ARG A 18 -18.43 -27.87 12.17
N TYR A 19 -17.54 -27.13 11.51
CA TYR A 19 -17.85 -25.81 10.94
C TYR A 19 -18.37 -25.86 9.50
N LEU A 20 -18.34 -27.00 8.86
CA LEU A 20 -18.89 -27.22 7.52
C LEU A 20 -20.25 -27.97 7.57
N LYS A 21 -21.08 -27.66 8.56
CA LYS A 21 -22.49 -28.06 8.49
C LYS A 21 -23.17 -27.31 7.36
N PRO A 22 -24.05 -27.97 6.55
CA PRO A 22 -24.78 -27.29 5.47
C PRO A 22 -25.51 -26.03 5.93
N ASP A 23 -25.95 -25.99 7.18
CA ASP A 23 -26.65 -24.84 7.77
C ASP A 23 -25.76 -23.57 7.90
N ALA A 24 -24.45 -23.72 8.08
CA ALA A 24 -23.53 -22.59 8.15
C ALA A 24 -23.32 -21.92 6.78
N TRP A 25 -23.36 -22.70 5.69
CA TRP A 25 -23.27 -22.18 4.33
C TRP A 25 -24.53 -21.40 3.93
N GLN A 26 -25.71 -21.86 4.37
CA GLN A 26 -26.98 -21.19 4.10
C GLN A 26 -27.05 -19.80 4.76
N LEU A 27 -26.45 -19.64 5.93
CA LEU A 27 -26.33 -18.34 6.62
C LEU A 27 -25.30 -17.40 5.99
N ALA A 28 -24.20 -17.95 5.45
CA ALA A 28 -23.16 -17.17 4.78
C ALA A 28 -23.55 -16.76 3.34
N LEU A 29 -24.42 -17.52 2.67
CA LEU A 29 -24.80 -17.33 1.28
C LEU A 29 -25.39 -15.93 1.00
N PRO A 30 -26.40 -15.43 1.74
CA PRO A 30 -26.97 -14.12 1.46
C PRO A 30 -25.94 -12.98 1.66
N LEU A 31 -25.06 -13.10 2.66
CA LEU A 31 -23.97 -12.13 2.86
C LEU A 31 -22.95 -12.18 1.73
N ALA A 32 -22.54 -13.38 1.31
CA ALA A 32 -21.63 -13.58 0.19
C ALA A 32 -22.21 -13.07 -1.14
N LEU A 33 -23.50 -13.31 -1.39
CA LEU A 33 -24.18 -12.78 -2.57
C LEU A 33 -24.30 -11.25 -2.54
N ALA A 34 -24.65 -10.67 -1.39
CA ALA A 34 -24.71 -9.22 -1.24
C ALA A 34 -23.33 -8.59 -1.46
N PHE A 35 -22.27 -9.18 -0.89
CA PHE A 35 -20.89 -8.74 -1.08
C PHE A 35 -20.45 -8.86 -2.55
N ALA A 36 -20.72 -10.00 -3.17
CA ALA A 36 -20.43 -10.22 -4.58
C ALA A 36 -21.18 -9.22 -5.47
N ALA A 37 -22.47 -8.99 -5.22
CA ALA A 37 -23.25 -8.02 -5.98
C ALA A 37 -22.70 -6.59 -5.82
N LEU A 38 -22.35 -6.16 -4.63
CA LEU A 38 -21.85 -4.81 -4.37
C LEU A 38 -20.43 -4.57 -4.95
N PHE A 39 -19.58 -5.59 -4.99
CA PHE A 39 -18.21 -5.47 -5.50
C PHE A 39 -18.06 -5.89 -6.96
N VAL A 40 -18.66 -7.01 -7.34
CA VAL A 40 -18.47 -7.58 -8.70
C VAL A 40 -19.35 -6.86 -9.73
N ALA A 41 -20.58 -6.47 -9.39
CA ALA A 41 -21.47 -5.81 -10.35
C ALA A 41 -20.90 -4.47 -10.86
N PRO A 42 -20.37 -3.55 -10.04
CA PRO A 42 -19.74 -2.33 -10.55
C PRO A 42 -18.52 -2.61 -11.44
N LEU A 43 -17.72 -3.63 -11.11
CA LEU A 43 -16.59 -4.02 -11.95
C LEU A 43 -17.03 -4.59 -13.30
N LEU A 44 -18.07 -5.42 -13.31
CA LEU A 44 -18.64 -5.93 -14.56
C LEU A 44 -19.25 -4.82 -15.40
N LEU A 45 -19.93 -3.86 -14.77
CA LEU A 45 -20.43 -2.66 -15.46
C LEU A 45 -19.29 -1.86 -16.07
N LEU A 46 -18.19 -1.64 -15.33
CA LEU A 46 -17.02 -0.95 -15.83
C LEU A 46 -16.41 -1.67 -17.04
N VAL A 47 -16.29 -3.02 -16.95
CA VAL A 47 -15.83 -3.85 -18.08
C VAL A 47 -16.81 -3.71 -19.25
N GLY A 48 -18.13 -3.81 -19.02
CA GLY A 48 -19.14 -3.65 -20.06
C GLY A 48 -19.08 -2.30 -20.75
N VAL A 49 -18.98 -1.21 -19.97
CA VAL A 49 -18.89 0.17 -20.50
C VAL A 49 -17.60 0.38 -21.34
N SER A 50 -16.51 -0.30 -21.01
CA SER A 50 -15.25 -0.18 -21.74
C SER A 50 -15.34 -0.65 -23.21
N PHE A 51 -16.35 -1.47 -23.54
CA PHE A 51 -16.59 -1.99 -24.90
C PHE A 51 -17.60 -1.14 -25.70
N PHE A 52 -17.61 0.16 -25.47
CA PHE A 52 -18.38 1.10 -26.29
C PHE A 52 -17.46 2.13 -26.96
N ASN A 53 -17.87 2.59 -28.15
CA ASN A 53 -17.07 3.50 -28.97
C ASN A 53 -17.46 4.97 -28.76
N ASP A 54 -18.66 5.21 -28.27
CA ASP A 54 -19.27 6.53 -28.15
C ASP A 54 -19.61 6.90 -26.70
N ASP A 55 -19.59 8.20 -26.42
CA ASP A 55 -19.88 8.75 -25.09
C ASP A 55 -21.31 8.47 -24.61
N LYS A 56 -22.23 8.18 -25.58
CA LYS A 56 -23.65 7.86 -25.31
C LYS A 56 -23.88 6.38 -25.00
N ILE A 57 -22.86 5.54 -25.05
CA ILE A 57 -22.92 4.09 -24.77
C ILE A 57 -23.95 3.40 -25.70
N THR A 58 -23.99 3.79 -26.99
CA THR A 58 -24.94 3.24 -27.95
C THR A 58 -24.29 2.30 -28.95
N GLN A 59 -23.00 2.48 -29.26
CA GLN A 59 -22.26 1.70 -30.26
C GLN A 59 -21.24 0.78 -29.59
N PRO A 60 -21.52 -0.53 -29.51
CA PRO A 60 -20.52 -1.48 -28.97
C PRO A 60 -19.33 -1.61 -29.92
N GLY A 61 -18.11 -1.73 -29.34
CA GLY A 61 -16.89 -1.92 -30.12
C GLY A 61 -15.62 -1.69 -29.29
N PHE A 62 -14.48 -1.84 -29.92
CA PHE A 62 -13.15 -1.70 -29.31
C PHE A 62 -12.51 -0.32 -29.53
N GLY A 63 -13.25 0.66 -30.04
CA GLY A 63 -12.69 1.97 -30.41
C GLY A 63 -12.05 2.70 -29.25
N SER A 64 -12.64 2.67 -28.05
CA SER A 64 -12.06 3.28 -26.85
C SER A 64 -10.74 2.61 -26.42
N TRP A 65 -10.60 1.29 -26.59
CA TRP A 65 -9.36 0.56 -26.35
C TRP A 65 -8.28 0.94 -27.36
N ILE A 66 -8.64 0.95 -28.67
CA ILE A 66 -7.72 1.35 -29.75
C ILE A 66 -7.26 2.79 -29.54
N LYS A 67 -8.16 3.70 -29.21
CA LYS A 67 -7.87 5.11 -28.94
C LYS A 67 -6.95 5.27 -27.73
N PHE A 68 -7.23 4.56 -26.65
CA PHE A 68 -6.43 4.65 -25.41
C PHE A 68 -5.01 4.12 -25.63
N PHE A 69 -4.87 2.91 -26.16
CA PHE A 69 -3.56 2.28 -26.39
C PHE A 69 -2.87 2.74 -27.69
N GLY A 70 -3.55 3.46 -28.55
CA GLY A 70 -2.94 4.12 -29.71
C GLY A 70 -2.24 5.44 -29.40
N ASP A 71 -2.50 6.03 -28.23
CA ASP A 71 -1.93 7.30 -27.83
C ASP A 71 -0.70 7.10 -26.89
N PRO A 72 0.52 7.52 -27.34
CA PRO A 72 1.74 7.45 -26.52
C PRO A 72 1.62 8.19 -25.17
N PHE A 73 0.77 9.21 -25.09
CA PHE A 73 0.52 9.95 -23.86
C PHE A 73 0.01 9.03 -22.73
N ASN A 74 -0.89 8.11 -23.04
CA ASN A 74 -1.47 7.20 -22.04
C ASN A 74 -0.43 6.22 -21.48
N TYR A 75 0.50 5.73 -22.31
CA TYR A 75 1.61 4.91 -21.82
C TYR A 75 2.52 5.66 -20.86
N LYS A 76 2.80 6.94 -21.16
CA LYS A 76 3.55 7.80 -20.25
C LYS A 76 2.81 7.97 -18.93
N VAL A 77 1.52 8.26 -18.94
CA VAL A 77 0.71 8.42 -17.73
C VAL A 77 0.66 7.13 -16.90
N ILE A 78 0.56 5.95 -17.56
CA ILE A 78 0.67 4.65 -16.87
C ILE A 78 2.05 4.52 -16.21
N GLY A 79 3.12 4.76 -16.97
CA GLY A 79 4.49 4.66 -16.49
C GLY A 79 4.77 5.62 -15.32
N ASP A 80 4.38 6.88 -15.43
CA ASP A 80 4.55 7.90 -14.39
C ASP A 80 3.78 7.51 -13.12
N THR A 81 2.57 6.94 -13.26
CA THR A 81 1.77 6.47 -12.11
C THR A 81 2.44 5.31 -11.38
N LEU A 82 2.93 4.31 -12.11
CA LEU A 82 3.64 3.18 -11.52
C LEU A 82 4.97 3.61 -10.89
N LEU A 83 5.69 4.51 -11.56
CA LEU A 83 6.96 5.05 -11.07
C LEU A 83 6.78 5.87 -9.79
N LEU A 84 5.70 6.67 -9.69
CA LEU A 84 5.32 7.34 -8.45
C LEU A 84 5.13 6.35 -7.31
N GLY A 85 4.39 5.26 -7.56
CA GLY A 85 4.21 4.18 -6.59
C GLY A 85 5.55 3.58 -6.13
N VAL A 86 6.44 3.25 -7.06
CA VAL A 86 7.78 2.71 -6.75
C VAL A 86 8.62 3.71 -5.94
N LYS A 87 8.66 4.98 -6.35
CA LYS A 87 9.39 6.04 -5.60
C LYS A 87 8.86 6.18 -4.18
N THR A 88 7.54 6.17 -4.00
CA THR A 88 6.91 6.23 -2.68
C THR A 88 7.25 5.01 -1.83
N VAL A 89 7.22 3.81 -2.40
CA VAL A 89 7.65 2.58 -1.69
C VAL A 89 9.12 2.68 -1.27
N CYS A 90 10.02 3.05 -2.18
CA CYS A 90 11.45 3.15 -1.88
C CYS A 90 11.73 4.15 -0.75
N THR A 91 11.12 5.33 -0.80
CA THR A 91 11.30 6.36 0.23
C THR A 91 10.67 5.94 1.57
N THR A 92 9.51 5.29 1.53
CA THR A 92 8.84 4.78 2.73
C THR A 92 9.62 3.64 3.38
N VAL A 93 10.24 2.74 2.58
CA VAL A 93 11.14 1.69 3.10
C VAL A 93 12.39 2.31 3.70
N LEU A 94 12.99 3.27 3.01
CA LEU A 94 14.23 3.93 3.46
C LEU A 94 14.08 4.59 4.85
N ILE A 95 12.93 5.18 5.11
CA ILE A 95 12.63 5.84 6.40
C ILE A 95 11.98 4.86 7.39
N GLY A 96 11.03 4.07 6.92
CA GLY A 96 10.21 3.19 7.77
C GLY A 96 10.98 2.00 8.31
N TYR A 97 11.91 1.41 7.54
CA TYR A 97 12.67 0.26 8.02
C TYR A 97 13.60 0.61 9.20
N PRO A 98 14.42 1.68 9.16
CA PRO A 98 15.16 2.14 10.32
C PRO A 98 14.25 2.49 11.53
N LEU A 99 13.10 3.13 11.28
CA LEU A 99 12.16 3.47 12.33
C LEU A 99 11.57 2.21 13.01
N ALA A 100 11.29 1.16 12.23
CA ALA A 100 10.85 -0.13 12.77
C ALA A 100 11.94 -0.82 13.60
N LEU A 101 13.22 -0.71 13.22
CA LEU A 101 14.34 -1.21 14.02
C LEU A 101 14.45 -0.48 15.36
N VAL A 102 14.39 0.86 15.33
CA VAL A 102 14.39 1.68 16.55
C VAL A 102 13.22 1.32 17.45
N TYR A 103 12.03 1.09 16.88
CA TYR A 103 10.86 0.68 17.64
C TYR A 103 11.10 -0.56 18.50
N LEU A 104 11.80 -1.58 17.98
CA LEU A 104 12.08 -2.82 18.71
C LEU A 104 13.00 -2.61 19.94
N ASP A 105 13.88 -1.62 19.86
CA ASP A 105 14.84 -1.33 20.94
C ASP A 105 14.26 -0.36 21.99
N LEU A 106 13.04 0.18 21.78
CA LEU A 106 12.39 1.09 22.71
C LEU A 106 11.73 0.35 23.88
N PRO A 107 11.70 0.96 25.08
CA PRO A 107 10.92 0.44 26.21
C PRO A 107 9.41 0.46 25.88
N ALA A 108 8.64 -0.47 26.45
CA ALA A 108 7.22 -0.69 26.14
C ALA A 108 6.34 0.58 26.24
N ARG A 109 6.70 1.54 27.09
CA ARG A 109 5.98 2.82 27.19
C ARG A 109 6.16 3.66 25.90
N LEU A 110 7.39 3.76 25.40
CA LEU A 110 7.70 4.52 24.19
C LEU A 110 7.19 3.81 22.93
N GLN A 111 7.18 2.47 22.92
CA GLN A 111 6.55 1.70 21.82
C GLN A 111 5.07 2.05 21.67
N LYS A 112 4.32 2.14 22.79
CA LYS A 112 2.89 2.54 22.77
C LYS A 112 2.70 3.95 22.23
N VAL A 113 3.55 4.90 22.65
CA VAL A 113 3.50 6.28 22.15
C VAL A 113 3.83 6.33 20.66
N LEU A 114 4.86 5.61 20.20
CA LEU A 114 5.25 5.60 18.81
C LEU A 114 4.15 4.98 17.92
N ILE A 115 3.54 3.85 18.33
CA ILE A 115 2.40 3.27 17.62
C ILE A 115 1.23 4.25 17.58
N PHE A 116 0.93 4.95 18.67
CA PHE A 116 -0.12 5.95 18.69
C PHE A 116 0.16 7.08 17.68
N ILE A 117 1.40 7.59 17.62
CA ILE A 117 1.81 8.61 16.65
C ILE A 117 1.71 8.09 15.21
N ILE A 118 2.08 6.83 14.95
CA ILE A 118 1.99 6.21 13.63
C ILE A 118 0.53 6.04 13.20
N VAL A 119 -0.35 5.63 14.10
CA VAL A 119 -1.76 5.37 13.80
C VAL A 119 -2.59 6.65 13.75
N LEU A 120 -2.22 7.68 14.51
CA LEU A 120 -2.95 8.95 14.58
C LEU A 120 -3.30 9.53 13.19
N PRO A 121 -2.38 9.58 12.21
CA PRO A 121 -2.72 10.06 10.87
C PRO A 121 -3.79 9.23 10.16
N LEU A 122 -3.94 7.93 10.45
CA LEU A 122 -5.00 7.11 9.84
C LEU A 122 -6.40 7.50 10.30
N LEU A 123 -6.52 8.11 11.47
CA LEU A 123 -7.78 8.60 12.01
C LEU A 123 -8.21 9.94 11.39
N LEU A 124 -7.29 10.63 10.73
CA LEU A 124 -7.55 11.89 10.03
C LEU A 124 -8.00 11.63 8.59
N SER A 125 -8.93 12.43 8.11
CA SER A 125 -9.32 12.41 6.69
C SER A 125 -8.12 12.63 5.77
N VAL A 126 -8.05 11.87 4.68
CA VAL A 126 -7.02 12.05 3.63
C VAL A 126 -7.03 13.47 3.10
N VAL A 127 -8.19 14.07 2.95
CA VAL A 127 -8.35 15.47 2.49
C VAL A 127 -7.64 16.42 3.45
N VAL A 128 -7.91 16.33 4.76
CA VAL A 128 -7.29 17.18 5.78
C VAL A 128 -5.76 17.03 5.78
N ARG A 129 -5.27 15.78 5.72
CA ARG A 129 -3.83 15.52 5.65
C ARG A 129 -3.18 16.14 4.40
N THR A 130 -3.85 16.00 3.26
CA THR A 130 -3.35 16.56 1.99
C THR A 130 -3.30 18.09 2.04
N PHE A 131 -4.34 18.73 2.57
CA PHE A 131 -4.33 20.21 2.74
C PHE A 131 -3.27 20.69 3.75
N ALA A 132 -3.03 19.93 4.82
CA ALA A 132 -1.93 20.24 5.74
C ALA A 132 -0.57 20.26 5.03
N TRP A 133 -0.34 19.36 4.07
CA TRP A 133 0.88 19.34 3.25
C TRP A 133 1.03 20.58 2.35
N ILE A 134 -0.07 21.22 1.90
CA ILE A 134 0.03 22.51 1.19
C ILE A 134 0.68 23.56 2.08
N VAL A 135 0.27 23.62 3.34
CA VAL A 135 0.84 24.59 4.30
C VAL A 135 2.30 24.23 4.61
N VAL A 136 2.63 22.96 4.77
CA VAL A 136 3.98 22.52 5.11
C VAL A 136 4.97 22.73 3.96
N LEU A 137 4.55 22.43 2.71
CA LEU A 137 5.39 22.50 1.50
C LEU A 137 5.29 23.85 0.76
N GLY A 138 4.44 24.75 1.22
CA GLY A 138 4.30 26.09 0.63
C GLY A 138 5.61 26.89 0.62
N ARG A 139 5.67 27.94 -0.18
CA ARG A 139 6.87 28.80 -0.22
C ARG A 139 7.21 29.41 1.15
N GLU A 140 6.20 29.81 1.91
CA GLU A 140 6.32 30.30 3.29
C GLU A 140 6.06 29.19 4.32
N GLY A 141 6.08 27.93 3.88
CA GLY A 141 5.80 26.76 4.70
C GLY A 141 6.95 26.38 5.63
N MET A 142 6.62 25.55 6.61
CA MET A 142 7.56 25.13 7.66
C MET A 142 8.87 24.55 7.09
N VAL A 143 8.81 23.76 6.01
CA VAL A 143 10.01 23.17 5.39
C VAL A 143 10.96 24.23 4.89
N ASN A 144 10.48 25.22 4.15
CA ASN A 144 11.30 26.32 3.65
C ASN A 144 11.84 27.20 4.79
N GLN A 145 11.01 27.50 5.79
CA GLN A 145 11.46 28.29 6.96
C GLN A 145 12.59 27.59 7.72
N VAL A 146 12.48 26.29 7.96
CA VAL A 146 13.53 25.51 8.63
C VAL A 146 14.81 25.50 7.78
N LEU A 147 14.72 25.20 6.48
CA LEU A 147 15.88 25.14 5.58
C LEU A 147 16.59 26.50 5.46
N GLN A 148 15.85 27.61 5.43
CA GLN A 148 16.42 28.96 5.46
C GLN A 148 17.04 29.29 6.82
N GLY A 149 16.37 28.92 7.92
CA GLY A 149 16.84 29.17 9.28
C GLY A 149 18.17 28.50 9.61
N ILE A 150 18.43 27.31 9.04
CA ILE A 150 19.71 26.60 9.18
C ILE A 150 20.74 27.00 8.08
N GLY A 151 20.38 27.94 7.19
CA GLY A 151 21.29 28.46 6.16
C GLY A 151 21.55 27.50 5.00
N LEU A 152 20.71 26.45 4.84
CA LEU A 152 20.88 25.46 3.76
C LEU A 152 20.42 25.98 2.39
N ILE A 153 19.46 26.92 2.38
CA ILE A 153 18.94 27.57 1.19
C ILE A 153 18.83 29.09 1.44
N SER A 154 19.09 29.88 0.39
CA SER A 154 18.93 31.36 0.42
C SER A 154 17.54 31.80 -0.06
N GLU A 155 16.93 31.04 -0.97
CA GLU A 155 15.59 31.30 -1.51
C GLU A 155 14.63 30.11 -1.26
N PRO A 156 13.32 30.38 -1.09
CA PRO A 156 12.33 29.30 -0.87
C PRO A 156 12.23 28.36 -2.05
N LEU A 157 12.36 27.05 -1.79
CA LEU A 157 12.18 26.00 -2.78
C LEU A 157 10.72 25.90 -3.20
N ARG A 158 10.48 25.70 -4.48
CA ARG A 158 9.16 25.36 -5.00
C ARG A 158 8.93 23.84 -4.86
N LEU A 159 8.36 23.40 -3.74
CA LEU A 159 8.07 21.99 -3.47
C LEU A 159 6.67 21.59 -3.93
N LEU A 160 5.67 22.47 -3.81
CA LEU A 160 4.33 22.23 -4.34
C LEU A 160 4.32 22.16 -5.87
N GLN A 161 3.45 21.30 -6.40
CA GLN A 161 3.32 21.02 -7.83
C GLN A 161 4.60 20.45 -8.46
N THR A 162 5.37 19.73 -7.64
CA THR A 162 6.55 18.96 -8.07
C THR A 162 6.39 17.49 -7.65
N GLU A 163 7.04 16.62 -8.41
CA GLU A 163 7.06 15.19 -8.07
C GLU A 163 7.74 14.94 -6.71
N LEU A 164 8.80 15.69 -6.41
CA LEU A 164 9.50 15.59 -5.13
C LEU A 164 8.57 15.89 -3.94
N GLY A 165 7.84 17.00 -4.00
CA GLY A 165 6.88 17.36 -2.95
C GLY A 165 5.76 16.33 -2.81
N LEU A 166 5.29 15.77 -3.93
CA LEU A 166 4.30 14.71 -3.93
C LEU A 166 4.83 13.42 -3.29
N VAL A 167 6.05 12.98 -3.63
CA VAL A 167 6.68 11.79 -3.03
C VAL A 167 6.92 11.98 -1.53
N ILE A 168 7.41 13.16 -1.09
CA ILE A 168 7.60 13.46 0.34
C ILE A 168 6.29 13.34 1.10
N SER A 169 5.23 13.96 0.60
CA SER A 169 3.91 13.93 1.25
C SER A 169 3.31 12.53 1.28
N LEU A 170 3.35 11.80 0.14
CA LEU A 170 2.88 10.43 0.07
C LEU A 170 3.67 9.50 1.00
N THR A 171 4.99 9.67 1.09
CA THR A 171 5.82 8.88 2.01
C THR A 171 5.31 8.99 3.45
N GLN A 172 5.00 10.19 3.93
CA GLN A 172 4.47 10.37 5.29
C GLN A 172 3.01 9.85 5.40
N ILE A 173 2.18 10.11 4.40
CA ILE A 173 0.78 9.67 4.39
C ILE A 173 0.67 8.13 4.45
N GLU A 174 1.55 7.44 3.72
CA GLU A 174 1.56 5.98 3.59
C GLU A 174 2.45 5.28 4.64
N MET A 175 3.19 6.03 5.45
CA MET A 175 4.09 5.48 6.47
C MET A 175 3.42 4.47 7.41
N PRO A 176 2.19 4.67 7.90
CA PRO A 176 1.50 3.69 8.74
C PRO A 176 1.28 2.35 8.03
N LEU A 177 0.96 2.36 6.73
CA LEU A 177 0.75 1.13 5.94
C LEU A 177 2.03 0.33 5.75
N MET A 178 3.19 0.97 5.80
CA MET A 178 4.49 0.29 5.81
C MET A 178 4.83 -0.24 7.21
N LEU A 179 4.69 0.60 8.23
CA LEU A 179 5.19 0.30 9.57
C LEU A 179 4.37 -0.76 10.29
N LEU A 180 3.04 -0.75 10.17
CA LEU A 180 2.20 -1.68 10.93
C LEU A 180 2.46 -3.15 10.58
N PRO A 181 2.47 -3.60 9.32
CA PRO A 181 2.79 -4.99 9.01
C PRO A 181 4.26 -5.32 9.30
N LEU A 182 5.19 -4.38 9.07
CA LEU A 182 6.60 -4.57 9.35
C LEU A 182 6.85 -4.77 10.84
N ILE A 183 6.35 -3.88 11.70
CA ILE A 183 6.46 -3.99 13.16
C ILE A 183 5.75 -5.27 13.65
N SER A 184 4.59 -5.61 13.09
CA SER A 184 3.86 -6.82 13.49
C SER A 184 4.69 -8.10 13.29
N VAL A 185 5.43 -8.19 12.18
CA VAL A 185 6.31 -9.34 11.92
C VAL A 185 7.56 -9.27 12.80
N MET A 186 8.21 -8.10 12.86
CA MET A 186 9.45 -7.93 13.61
C MET A 186 9.29 -8.13 15.12
N SER A 187 8.14 -7.77 15.69
CA SER A 187 7.84 -7.97 17.12
C SER A 187 7.64 -9.44 17.51
N ARG A 188 7.51 -10.34 16.54
CA ARG A 188 7.41 -11.80 16.77
C ARG A 188 8.75 -12.52 16.66
N LEU A 189 9.81 -11.82 16.27
CA LEU A 189 11.15 -12.39 16.20
C LEU A 189 11.67 -12.60 17.63
N ASP A 190 12.36 -13.73 17.83
CA ASP A 190 12.99 -14.02 19.12
C ASP A 190 14.07 -12.96 19.42
N PRO A 191 13.98 -12.25 20.55
CA PRO A 191 14.99 -11.26 20.94
C PRO A 191 16.41 -11.84 21.02
N ASN A 192 16.54 -13.13 21.38
CA ASN A 192 17.83 -13.81 21.52
C ASN A 192 18.56 -14.04 20.19
N LEU A 193 17.90 -13.86 19.04
CA LEU A 193 18.55 -14.00 17.71
C LEU A 193 19.74 -13.05 17.54
N ARG A 194 19.65 -11.84 18.09
CA ARG A 194 20.73 -10.85 18.06
C ARG A 194 21.92 -11.31 18.90
N ASP A 195 21.66 -11.82 20.10
CA ASP A 195 22.68 -12.27 21.04
C ASP A 195 23.34 -13.55 20.54
N ALA A 196 22.57 -14.50 19.99
CA ALA A 196 23.11 -15.71 19.37
C ALA A 196 24.02 -15.38 18.17
N SER A 197 23.63 -14.43 17.33
CA SER A 197 24.44 -13.96 16.22
C SER A 197 25.74 -13.30 16.69
N ALA A 198 25.67 -12.50 17.75
CA ALA A 198 26.84 -11.86 18.36
C ALA A 198 27.80 -12.88 18.99
N ALA A 199 27.27 -13.92 19.65
CA ALA A 199 28.05 -15.03 20.21
C ALA A 199 28.84 -15.81 19.12
N LEU A 200 28.31 -15.86 17.88
CA LEU A 200 28.98 -16.40 16.70
C LEU A 200 29.96 -15.42 16.03
N GLY A 201 30.23 -14.26 16.64
CA GLY A 201 31.17 -13.25 16.14
C GLY A 201 30.62 -12.36 15.01
N ALA A 202 29.31 -12.33 14.77
CA ALA A 202 28.74 -11.47 13.75
C ALA A 202 28.68 -10.01 14.21
N SER A 203 29.07 -9.08 13.34
CA SER A 203 28.88 -7.64 13.59
C SER A 203 27.39 -7.27 13.52
N ARG A 204 26.99 -6.10 14.10
CA ARG A 204 25.61 -5.59 14.06
C ARG A 204 25.04 -5.49 12.64
N TRP A 205 25.84 -5.03 11.69
CA TRP A 205 25.44 -4.96 10.28
C TRP A 205 25.25 -6.33 9.66
N ARG A 206 26.13 -7.29 9.99
CA ARG A 206 25.99 -8.67 9.51
C ARG A 206 24.73 -9.30 10.07
N THR A 207 24.45 -9.16 11.36
CA THR A 207 23.20 -9.63 11.98
C THR A 207 21.97 -9.00 11.33
N LEU A 208 22.02 -7.69 11.04
CA LEU A 208 20.92 -6.99 10.38
C LEU A 208 20.62 -7.62 9.02
N PHE A 209 21.60 -7.71 8.12
CA PHE A 209 21.38 -8.15 6.74
C PHE A 209 21.22 -9.66 6.58
N THR A 210 21.82 -10.48 7.46
CA THR A 210 21.77 -11.95 7.35
C THR A 210 20.66 -12.59 8.20
N VAL A 211 20.18 -11.91 9.24
CA VAL A 211 19.16 -12.48 10.15
C VAL A 211 17.89 -11.63 10.15
N ILE A 212 17.98 -10.35 10.53
CA ILE A 212 16.78 -9.53 10.78
C ILE A 212 16.06 -9.21 9.49
N VAL A 213 16.76 -8.74 8.44
CA VAL A 213 16.14 -8.40 7.15
C VAL A 213 15.44 -9.60 6.53
N PRO A 214 16.06 -10.78 6.37
CA PRO A 214 15.37 -11.95 5.81
C PRO A 214 14.16 -12.38 6.61
N LEU A 215 14.24 -12.39 7.94
CA LEU A 215 13.11 -12.79 8.80
C LEU A 215 11.98 -11.75 8.81
N SER A 216 12.28 -10.47 8.56
CA SER A 216 11.27 -9.40 8.46
C SER A 216 10.68 -9.26 7.04
N MET A 217 11.21 -9.96 6.04
CA MET A 217 10.75 -9.86 4.65
C MET A 217 9.24 -10.02 4.44
N PRO A 218 8.54 -10.94 5.13
CA PRO A 218 7.09 -11.03 4.96
C PRO A 218 6.36 -9.74 5.33
N GLY A 219 6.77 -9.08 6.41
CA GLY A 219 6.22 -7.80 6.84
C GLY A 219 6.59 -6.66 5.91
N LEU A 220 7.84 -6.63 5.45
CA LEU A 220 8.34 -5.64 4.51
C LEU A 220 7.61 -5.73 3.17
N VAL A 221 7.47 -6.94 2.61
CA VAL A 221 6.74 -7.15 1.34
C VAL A 221 5.27 -6.73 1.50
N ALA A 222 4.60 -7.13 2.59
CA ALA A 222 3.23 -6.71 2.84
C ALA A 222 3.09 -5.19 2.91
N GLY A 223 3.99 -4.50 3.61
CA GLY A 223 4.04 -3.04 3.65
C GLY A 223 4.27 -2.40 2.28
N CYS A 224 5.24 -2.92 1.51
CA CYS A 224 5.51 -2.44 0.15
C CYS A 224 4.28 -2.56 -0.77
N LEU A 225 3.55 -3.69 -0.70
CA LEU A 225 2.35 -3.91 -1.51
C LEU A 225 1.23 -2.93 -1.14
N LEU A 226 1.00 -2.70 0.16
CA LEU A 226 0.00 -1.75 0.64
C LEU A 226 0.34 -0.32 0.23
N VAL A 227 1.58 0.12 0.44
CA VAL A 227 2.05 1.45 0.05
C VAL A 227 1.96 1.65 -1.45
N PHE A 228 2.38 0.67 -2.26
CA PHE A 228 2.31 0.73 -3.71
C PHE A 228 0.86 0.88 -4.20
N ALA A 229 -0.03 0.02 -3.73
CA ALA A 229 -1.45 0.07 -4.13
C ALA A 229 -2.10 1.41 -3.72
N SER A 230 -1.85 1.88 -2.49
CA SER A 230 -2.43 3.12 -1.97
C SER A 230 -1.88 4.35 -2.69
N SER A 231 -0.56 4.46 -2.87
CA SER A 231 0.07 5.63 -3.50
C SER A 231 -0.27 5.79 -4.99
N THR A 232 -0.41 4.68 -5.73
CA THR A 232 -0.81 4.72 -7.16
C THR A 232 -2.26 5.15 -7.36
N THR A 233 -3.12 4.94 -6.36
CA THR A 233 -4.55 5.30 -6.39
C THR A 233 -4.87 6.57 -5.60
N ALA A 234 -3.89 7.27 -5.06
CA ALA A 234 -4.05 8.43 -4.17
C ALA A 234 -4.50 9.71 -4.92
N PHE A 235 -5.67 9.69 -5.57
CA PHE A 235 -6.20 10.76 -6.41
C PHE A 235 -6.12 12.15 -5.76
N ILE A 236 -6.59 12.29 -4.51
CA ILE A 236 -6.65 13.58 -3.81
C ILE A 236 -5.24 14.17 -3.63
N SER A 237 -4.29 13.37 -3.14
CA SER A 237 -2.91 13.83 -2.92
C SER A 237 -2.20 14.15 -4.24
N GLN A 238 -2.40 13.33 -5.27
CA GLN A 238 -1.84 13.55 -6.60
C GLN A 238 -2.36 14.85 -7.22
N THR A 239 -3.65 15.12 -7.11
CA THR A 239 -4.29 16.30 -7.70
C THR A 239 -3.95 17.58 -6.95
N VAL A 240 -4.00 17.53 -5.62
CA VAL A 240 -3.84 18.74 -4.78
C VAL A 240 -2.38 19.13 -4.62
N ILE A 241 -1.48 18.16 -4.37
CA ILE A 241 -0.05 18.45 -4.15
C ILE A 241 0.72 18.42 -5.48
N GLY A 242 0.43 17.45 -6.36
CA GLY A 242 1.04 17.33 -7.68
C GLY A 242 0.57 18.41 -8.65
N GLY A 243 -0.67 18.88 -8.49
CA GLY A 243 -1.29 19.91 -9.33
C GLY A 243 -1.57 19.41 -10.75
N VAL A 244 -2.04 20.34 -11.60
CA VAL A 244 -2.48 20.03 -13.00
C VAL A 244 -1.32 19.64 -13.93
N ARG A 245 -0.07 19.88 -13.52
CA ARG A 245 1.11 19.59 -14.38
C ARG A 245 1.55 18.14 -14.34
N LEU A 246 1.22 17.44 -13.25
CA LEU A 246 1.55 16.03 -13.05
C LEU A 246 0.28 15.20 -13.26
N ILE A 247 0.13 14.67 -14.47
CA ILE A 247 -1.04 13.88 -14.81
C ILE A 247 -0.72 12.41 -14.52
N TYR A 248 -1.47 11.85 -13.57
CA TYR A 248 -1.45 10.42 -13.23
C TYR A 248 -2.78 9.77 -13.62
N LEU A 249 -2.82 8.45 -13.71
CA LEU A 249 -4.02 7.72 -14.12
C LEU A 249 -5.29 8.08 -13.33
N PRO A 250 -5.29 8.22 -11.99
CA PRO A 250 -6.49 8.62 -11.26
C PRO A 250 -7.04 9.99 -11.68
N LEU A 251 -6.16 10.95 -11.98
CA LEU A 251 -6.57 12.26 -12.49
C LEU A 251 -7.13 12.16 -13.91
N LEU A 252 -6.50 11.36 -14.78
CA LEU A 252 -6.99 11.12 -16.14
C LEU A 252 -8.37 10.48 -16.13
N ILE A 253 -8.59 9.46 -15.27
CA ILE A 253 -9.89 8.81 -15.08
C ILE A 253 -10.95 9.83 -14.66
N TRP A 254 -10.64 10.66 -13.68
CA TRP A 254 -11.54 11.70 -13.21
C TRP A 254 -11.88 12.71 -14.30
N GLN A 255 -10.88 13.16 -15.07
CA GLN A 255 -11.09 14.08 -16.18
C GLN A 255 -11.99 13.47 -17.27
N GLN A 256 -11.75 12.21 -17.68
CA GLN A 256 -12.53 11.55 -18.71
C GLN A 256 -13.97 11.27 -18.24
N SER A 257 -14.16 10.90 -16.96
CA SER A 257 -15.49 10.54 -16.44
C SER A 257 -16.35 11.74 -16.08
N LEU A 258 -15.80 12.76 -15.40
CA LEU A 258 -16.57 13.85 -14.79
C LEU A 258 -16.42 15.21 -15.46
N VAL A 259 -15.39 15.39 -16.32
CA VAL A 259 -15.18 16.65 -17.04
C VAL A 259 -15.54 16.50 -18.51
N VAL A 260 -15.02 15.46 -19.16
CA VAL A 260 -15.25 15.19 -20.59
C VAL A 260 -16.54 14.38 -20.82
N TYR A 261 -17.00 13.64 -19.79
CA TYR A 261 -18.13 12.71 -19.85
C TYR A 261 -17.93 11.54 -20.83
N ASN A 262 -16.67 11.19 -21.14
CA ASN A 262 -16.33 10.02 -21.96
C ASN A 262 -16.19 8.78 -21.07
N TRP A 263 -17.32 8.18 -20.71
CA TRP A 263 -17.38 7.02 -19.81
C TRP A 263 -16.64 5.79 -20.35
N PRO A 264 -16.72 5.43 -21.66
CA PRO A 264 -15.97 4.30 -22.19
C PRO A 264 -14.46 4.47 -22.06
N LEU A 265 -13.91 5.65 -22.37
CA LEU A 265 -12.49 5.92 -22.25
C LEU A 265 -12.03 5.94 -20.78
N ALA A 266 -12.87 6.51 -19.89
CA ALA A 266 -12.62 6.46 -18.43
C ALA A 266 -12.61 5.02 -17.92
N ALA A 267 -13.50 4.16 -18.42
CA ALA A 267 -13.55 2.74 -18.06
C ALA A 267 -12.27 2.00 -18.52
N VAL A 268 -11.80 2.23 -19.74
CA VAL A 268 -10.54 1.67 -20.25
C VAL A 268 -9.35 2.12 -19.39
N ALA A 269 -9.26 3.41 -19.07
CA ALA A 269 -8.20 3.94 -18.21
C ALA A 269 -8.24 3.33 -16.79
N SER A 270 -9.43 3.14 -16.22
CA SER A 270 -9.62 2.50 -14.92
C SER A 270 -9.18 1.03 -14.93
N LEU A 271 -9.57 0.27 -15.95
CA LEU A 271 -9.15 -1.12 -16.12
C LEU A 271 -7.65 -1.22 -16.33
N SER A 272 -7.06 -0.29 -17.10
CA SER A 272 -5.61 -0.21 -17.29
C SER A 272 -4.86 0.04 -15.99
N LEU A 273 -5.39 0.91 -15.11
CA LEU A 273 -4.83 1.13 -13.77
C LEU A 273 -4.88 -0.15 -12.93
N VAL A 274 -6.05 -0.80 -12.85
CA VAL A 274 -6.23 -2.04 -12.08
C VAL A 274 -5.27 -3.13 -12.56
N VAL A 275 -5.22 -3.39 -13.88
CA VAL A 275 -4.35 -4.41 -14.47
C VAL A 275 -2.87 -4.09 -14.23
N SER A 276 -2.46 -2.83 -14.42
CA SER A 276 -1.07 -2.42 -14.22
C SER A 276 -0.64 -2.56 -12.77
N VAL A 277 -1.46 -2.10 -11.82
CA VAL A 277 -1.17 -2.20 -10.38
C VAL A 277 -1.13 -3.65 -9.94
N LEU A 278 -2.12 -4.47 -10.33
CA LEU A 278 -2.15 -5.90 -9.99
C LEU A 278 -0.97 -6.66 -10.59
N SER A 279 -0.52 -6.31 -11.80
CA SER A 279 0.65 -6.92 -12.43
C SER A 279 1.92 -6.65 -11.62
N VAL A 280 2.14 -5.41 -11.17
CA VAL A 280 3.28 -5.06 -10.32
C VAL A 280 3.17 -5.74 -8.94
N ILE A 281 1.99 -5.76 -8.32
CA ILE A 281 1.73 -6.46 -7.06
C ILE A 281 2.03 -7.95 -7.19
N ALA A 282 1.57 -8.60 -8.26
CA ALA A 282 1.84 -10.01 -8.52
C ALA A 282 3.34 -10.28 -8.70
N ALA A 283 4.05 -9.42 -9.45
CA ALA A 283 5.49 -9.51 -9.65
C ALA A 283 6.26 -9.37 -8.32
N LEU A 284 5.94 -8.35 -7.53
CA LEU A 284 6.56 -8.13 -6.21
C LEU A 284 6.28 -9.28 -5.25
N SER A 285 5.05 -9.79 -5.22
CA SER A 285 4.66 -10.94 -4.38
C SER A 285 5.40 -12.21 -4.79
N TYR A 286 5.58 -12.45 -6.09
CA TYR A 286 6.32 -13.59 -6.59
C TYR A 286 7.81 -13.52 -6.21
N LEU A 287 8.44 -12.35 -6.34
CA LEU A 287 9.82 -12.12 -5.93
C LEU A 287 9.98 -12.28 -4.42
N GLY A 288 9.07 -11.74 -3.63
CA GLY A 288 9.08 -11.88 -2.17
C GLY A 288 8.97 -13.33 -1.69
N ARG A 289 8.12 -14.15 -2.35
CA ARG A 289 8.00 -15.60 -2.02
C ARG A 289 9.28 -16.38 -2.32
N ARG A 290 9.97 -16.07 -3.40
CA ARG A 290 11.24 -16.73 -3.73
C ARG A 290 12.33 -16.41 -2.70
N SER A 291 12.37 -15.19 -2.20
CA SER A 291 13.33 -14.78 -1.16
C SER A 291 13.07 -15.49 0.18
N SER A 292 11.80 -15.76 0.54
CA SER A 292 11.42 -16.46 1.78
C SER A 292 11.56 -17.98 1.70
N GLY A 293 11.51 -18.57 0.49
CA GLY A 293 11.59 -20.02 0.28
C GLY A 293 12.96 -20.65 0.60
N HIS A 294 14.02 -19.87 0.66
CA HIS A 294 15.35 -20.35 1.01
C HIS A 294 15.58 -20.51 2.53
N LEU A 295 14.59 -20.14 3.36
CA LEU A 295 14.68 -20.23 4.82
C LEU A 295 14.01 -21.49 5.40
N HIS A 296 13.39 -22.32 4.57
CA HIS A 296 12.66 -23.52 4.98
C HIS A 296 13.24 -24.81 4.34
N GLY A 297 14.42 -24.77 3.78
CA GLY A 297 15.17 -25.91 3.24
C GLY A 297 16.32 -26.35 4.15
#